data_d3678331c545deb18fef4abaa8541d84
#
_entry.id   d3678331c545deb18fef4abaa8541d84
#
_cell.length_a   1.000
_cell.length_b   1.000
_cell.length_c   1.000
_cell.angle_alpha   90.00
_cell.angle_beta   90.00
_cell.angle_gamma   90.00
#
_symmetry.space_group_name_H-M   'P 1'
#
loop_
_entity.id
_entity.type
_entity.pdbx_description
1 polymer ?
#
loop_
_entity_poly.entity_id
_entity_poly.type
_entity_poly.pdbx_seq_one_letter_code
_entity_poly.pdbx_strand_id
1 'polypeptide(L)'
;MTEIQKLRNEKAVQEHDYALKEYEQNWWNCKGRRLRTCSATVFETQHYYLLMSYATIIACIDKESLICYDFLRFVYGYTNTSAQHIRKFMEDYDAVSKVTWQN
;
A
#
# COMPACT_ATOMS: atom_id res chain seq x y z
N MET A 1 18.85 15.14 2.95
CA MET A 1 17.38 14.96 2.99
C MET A 1 16.74 16.23 3.54
N THR A 2 15.74 16.78 2.85
CA THR A 2 15.01 17.94 3.35
C THR A 2 14.05 17.55 4.48
N GLU A 3 13.61 18.53 5.27
CA GLU A 3 12.60 18.27 6.32
C GLU A 3 11.31 17.69 5.75
N ILE A 4 10.88 18.15 4.58
CA ILE A 4 9.67 17.65 3.92
C ILE A 4 9.82 16.18 3.57
N GLN A 5 10.98 15.78 3.02
CA GLN A 5 11.25 14.38 2.71
C GLN A 5 11.30 13.51 3.97
N LYS A 6 11.88 14.03 5.04
CA LYS A 6 11.93 13.34 6.33
C LYS A 6 10.53 13.11 6.89
N LEU A 7 9.67 14.11 6.85
CA LEU A 7 8.28 14.01 7.31
C LEU A 7 7.47 13.00 6.48
N ARG A 8 7.68 12.98 5.15
CA ARG A 8 7.04 11.99 4.28
C ARG A 8 7.46 10.58 4.64
N ASN A 9 8.76 10.38 4.85
CA ASN A 9 9.29 9.07 5.22
C ASN A 9 8.72 8.60 6.57
N GLU A 10 8.68 9.49 7.55
CA GLU A 10 8.10 9.18 8.86
C GLU A 10 6.62 8.82 8.76
N LYS A 11 5.86 9.55 7.95
CA LYS A 11 4.44 9.27 7.74
C LYS A 11 4.24 7.94 7.04
N ALA A 12 5.04 7.63 6.03
CA ALA A 12 4.96 6.35 5.33
C ALA A 12 5.28 5.17 6.25
N VAL A 13 6.32 5.30 7.06
CA VAL A 13 6.69 4.27 8.05
C VAL A 13 5.56 4.07 9.07
N GLN A 14 4.96 5.15 9.55
CA GLN A 14 3.87 5.10 10.50
C GLN A 14 2.65 4.39 9.92
N GLU A 15 2.26 4.73 8.69
CA GLU A 15 1.13 4.08 8.01
C GLU A 15 1.43 2.61 7.71
N HIS A 16 2.67 2.29 7.34
CA HIS A 16 3.10 0.92 7.14
C HIS A 16 2.91 0.10 8.43
N ASP A 17 3.35 0.63 9.56
CA ASP A 17 3.25 -0.07 10.83
C ASP A 17 1.79 -0.27 11.25
N TYR A 18 0.94 0.72 11.07
CA TYR A 18 -0.49 0.61 11.36
C TYR A 18 -1.17 -0.40 10.44
N ALA A 19 -0.88 -0.34 9.15
CA ALA A 19 -1.48 -1.24 8.17
C ALA A 19 -1.06 -2.70 8.42
N LEU A 20 0.21 -2.94 8.69
CA LEU A 20 0.70 -4.27 9.02
C LEU A 20 0.06 -4.80 10.30
N LYS A 21 -0.02 -3.98 11.33
CA LYS A 21 -0.63 -4.37 12.61
C LYS A 21 -2.09 -4.75 12.43
N GLU A 22 -2.85 -3.97 11.67
CA GLU A 22 -4.26 -4.26 11.40
C GLU A 22 -4.42 -5.56 10.62
N TYR A 23 -3.56 -5.80 9.62
CA TYR A 23 -3.55 -7.04 8.86
C TYR A 23 -3.20 -8.25 9.77
N GLU A 24 -2.16 -8.15 10.56
CA GLU A 24 -1.71 -9.25 11.44
C GLU A 24 -2.75 -9.61 12.50
N GLN A 25 -3.47 -8.63 13.03
CA GLN A 25 -4.50 -8.85 14.02
C GLN A 25 -5.75 -9.54 13.47
N ASN A 26 -6.02 -9.40 12.18
CA ASN A 26 -7.25 -9.88 11.55
C ASN A 26 -7.03 -10.59 10.22
N TRP A 27 -5.84 -11.15 9.98
CA TRP A 27 -5.50 -11.72 8.67
C TRP A 27 -6.49 -12.80 8.21
N TRP A 28 -7.06 -13.57 9.12
CA TRP A 28 -8.03 -14.60 8.80
C TRP A 28 -9.38 -14.05 8.31
N ASN A 29 -9.67 -12.80 8.60
CA ASN A 29 -10.87 -12.10 8.13
C ASN A 29 -10.60 -11.20 6.92
N CYS A 30 -9.34 -11.02 6.54
CA CYS A 30 -8.97 -10.21 5.39
C CYS A 30 -9.15 -11.00 4.11
N LYS A 31 -10.07 -10.56 3.26
CA LYS A 31 -10.28 -11.19 1.96
C LYS A 31 -9.22 -10.73 0.99
N GLY A 32 -8.40 -11.68 0.51
CA GLY A 32 -7.42 -11.42 -0.52
C GLY A 32 -7.98 -11.69 -1.91
N ARG A 33 -7.62 -10.86 -2.88
CA ARG A 33 -7.91 -11.10 -4.28
C ARG A 33 -6.69 -10.78 -5.13
N ARG A 34 -6.49 -11.58 -6.19
CA ARG A 34 -5.38 -11.34 -7.09
C ARG A 34 -5.54 -10.00 -7.81
N LEU A 35 -4.46 -9.24 -7.87
CA LEU A 35 -4.44 -8.00 -8.63
C LEU A 35 -4.22 -8.33 -10.11
N ARG A 36 -5.31 -8.35 -10.89
CA ARG A 36 -5.29 -8.73 -12.31
C ARG A 36 -4.66 -10.12 -12.47
N THR A 37 -3.69 -10.28 -13.39
CA THR A 37 -3.00 -11.55 -13.65
C THR A 37 -1.58 -11.58 -13.09
N CYS A 38 -1.21 -10.65 -12.21
CA CYS A 38 0.14 -10.58 -11.67
C CYS A 38 0.28 -11.29 -10.32
N SER A 39 1.53 -11.45 -9.86
CA SER A 39 1.85 -12.11 -8.59
C SER A 39 1.68 -11.17 -7.41
N ALA A 40 0.55 -10.48 -7.36
CA ALA A 40 0.21 -9.55 -6.29
C ALA A 40 -1.21 -9.82 -5.81
N THR A 41 -1.44 -9.60 -4.53
CA THR A 41 -2.74 -9.80 -3.89
C THR A 41 -3.14 -8.53 -3.16
N VAL A 42 -4.41 -8.15 -3.27
CA VAL A 42 -4.97 -7.03 -2.53
C VAL A 42 -5.77 -7.59 -1.37
N PHE A 43 -5.49 -7.12 -0.17
CA PHE A 43 -6.26 -7.43 1.02
C PHE A 43 -7.02 -6.19 1.46
N GLU A 44 -8.22 -6.38 1.96
CA GLU A 44 -9.01 -5.30 2.53
C GLU A 44 -9.09 -5.48 4.04
N THR A 45 -8.68 -4.45 4.79
CA THR A 45 -8.87 -4.37 6.23
C THR A 45 -9.94 -3.34 6.54
N GLN A 46 -10.20 -3.08 7.82
CA GLN A 46 -11.18 -2.08 8.22
C GLN A 46 -10.83 -0.67 7.70
N HIS A 47 -9.55 -0.30 7.75
CA HIS A 47 -9.12 1.07 7.43
C HIS A 47 -8.27 1.18 6.17
N TYR A 48 -7.86 0.05 5.58
CA TYR A 48 -6.91 0.06 4.47
C TYR A 48 -7.27 -0.92 3.37
N TYR A 49 -6.80 -0.62 2.15
CA TYR A 49 -6.56 -1.61 1.12
C TYR A 49 -5.06 -1.86 1.10
N LEU A 50 -4.63 -3.11 1.19
CA LEU A 50 -3.23 -3.48 1.27
C LEU A 50 -2.81 -4.20 0.00
N LEU A 51 -1.65 -3.83 -0.54
CA LEU A 51 -1.06 -4.52 -1.68
C LEU A 51 0.09 -5.39 -1.21
N MET A 52 -0.03 -6.70 -1.43
CA MET A 52 1.04 -7.65 -1.16
C MET A 52 1.65 -8.11 -2.47
N SER A 53 2.94 -7.88 -2.64
CA SER A 53 3.72 -8.40 -3.76
C SER A 53 4.54 -9.57 -3.27
N TYR A 54 4.27 -10.75 -3.83
CA TYR A 54 4.80 -12.03 -3.32
C TYR A 54 4.41 -12.21 -1.84
N ALA A 55 5.34 -12.03 -0.91
CA ALA A 55 5.06 -12.20 0.52
C ALA A 55 5.20 -10.91 1.34
N THR A 56 5.33 -9.77 0.68
CA THR A 56 5.60 -8.47 1.34
C THR A 56 4.50 -7.46 1.03
N ILE A 57 3.98 -6.81 2.06
CA ILE A 57 3.04 -5.70 1.86
C ILE A 57 3.85 -4.47 1.46
N ILE A 58 3.67 -4.02 0.22
CA ILE A 58 4.48 -2.97 -0.41
C ILE A 58 3.78 -1.64 -0.56
N ALA A 59 2.47 -1.60 -0.35
CA ALA A 59 1.70 -0.36 -0.43
C ALA A 59 0.38 -0.50 0.32
N CYS A 60 -0.20 0.61 0.68
CA CYS A 60 -1.57 0.65 1.18
C CYS A 60 -2.29 1.91 0.70
N ILE A 61 -3.62 1.85 0.69
CA ILE A 61 -4.49 3.00 0.50
C ILE A 61 -5.31 3.16 1.77
N ASP A 62 -5.21 4.33 2.38
CA ASP A 62 -6.06 4.70 3.52
C ASP A 62 -7.47 4.95 3.00
N LYS A 63 -8.46 4.23 3.53
CA LYS A 63 -9.85 4.34 3.08
C LYS A 63 -10.46 5.70 3.38
N GLU A 64 -10.01 6.37 4.41
CA GLU A 64 -10.55 7.66 4.81
C GLU A 64 -10.00 8.80 3.94
N SER A 65 -8.69 8.89 3.82
CA SER A 65 -8.01 9.97 3.10
C SER A 65 -7.88 9.70 1.60
N LEU A 66 -7.97 8.44 1.18
CA LEU A 66 -7.71 7.97 -0.19
C LEU A 66 -6.29 8.31 -0.65
N ILE A 67 -5.35 8.28 0.28
CA ILE A 67 -3.92 8.47 -0.01
C ILE A 67 -3.27 7.10 -0.12
N CYS A 68 -2.52 6.89 -1.20
CA CYS A 68 -1.72 5.69 -1.41
C CYS A 68 -0.30 5.93 -0.89
N TYR A 69 0.16 5.05 -0.01
CA TYR A 69 1.50 5.08 0.55
C TYR A 69 2.35 4.00 -0.13
N ASP A 70 3.46 4.41 -0.72
CA ASP A 70 4.40 3.54 -1.43
C ASP A 70 5.53 3.13 -0.49
N PHE A 71 5.43 1.93 0.07
CA PHE A 71 6.43 1.43 1.01
C PHE A 71 7.74 1.01 0.34
N LEU A 72 7.73 0.74 -0.96
CA LEU A 72 8.98 0.49 -1.69
C LEU A 72 9.87 1.72 -1.66
N ARG A 73 9.26 2.88 -1.85
CA ARG A 73 10.00 4.13 -1.89
C ARG A 73 10.53 4.54 -0.51
N PHE A 74 9.73 4.35 0.55
CA PHE A 74 10.02 4.93 1.85
C PHE A 74 10.50 3.92 2.89
N VAL A 75 10.32 2.63 2.65
CA VAL A 75 10.63 1.59 3.63
C VAL A 75 11.58 0.52 3.07
N TYR A 76 11.26 -0.09 1.93
CA TYR A 76 11.97 -1.28 1.45
C TYR A 76 12.98 -1.03 0.33
N GLY A 77 12.76 -0.07 -0.52
CA GLY A 77 13.54 0.13 -1.73
C GLY A 77 12.87 -0.48 -2.97
N TYR A 78 13.17 0.08 -4.14
CA TYR A 78 12.50 -0.30 -5.38
C TYR A 78 13.00 -1.59 -5.98
N THR A 79 12.03 -2.39 -6.49
CA THR A 79 12.28 -3.36 -7.56
C THR A 79 11.31 -3.05 -8.70
N ASN A 80 11.70 -3.34 -9.95
CA ASN A 80 10.85 -3.04 -11.11
C ASN A 80 9.51 -3.76 -11.07
N THR A 81 9.51 -5.04 -10.69
CA THR A 81 8.29 -5.86 -10.62
C THR A 81 7.33 -5.33 -9.58
N SER A 82 7.82 -5.04 -8.39
CA SER A 82 6.98 -4.52 -7.31
C SER A 82 6.44 -3.13 -7.61
N ALA A 83 7.25 -2.27 -8.26
CA ALA A 83 6.79 -0.95 -8.69
C ALA A 83 5.65 -1.04 -9.72
N GLN A 84 5.69 -2.01 -10.64
CA GLN A 84 4.60 -2.26 -11.56
C GLN A 84 3.32 -2.69 -10.84
N HIS A 85 3.44 -3.51 -9.80
CA HIS A 85 2.30 -3.92 -8.98
C HIS A 85 1.64 -2.71 -8.31
N ILE A 86 2.42 -1.79 -7.76
CA ILE A 86 1.88 -0.57 -7.15
C ILE A 86 1.14 0.28 -8.18
N ARG A 87 1.69 0.42 -9.38
CA ARG A 87 1.04 1.18 -10.46
C ARG A 87 -0.32 0.59 -10.81
N LYS A 88 -0.39 -0.73 -10.99
CA LYS A 88 -1.65 -1.42 -11.28
C LYS A 88 -2.66 -1.27 -10.15
N PHE A 89 -2.19 -1.35 -8.92
CA PHE A 89 -3.01 -1.17 -7.73
C PHE A 89 -3.64 0.24 -7.71
N MET A 90 -2.84 1.26 -7.95
CA MET A 90 -3.33 2.63 -8.04
C MET A 90 -4.35 2.82 -9.16
N GLU A 91 -4.07 2.29 -10.34
CA GLU A 91 -4.99 2.39 -11.49
C GLU A 91 -6.35 1.75 -11.18
N ASP A 92 -6.34 0.57 -10.54
CA ASP A 92 -7.58 -0.14 -10.24
C ASP A 92 -8.43 0.60 -9.21
N TYR A 93 -7.83 1.24 -8.22
CA TYR A 93 -8.58 1.96 -7.20
C TYR A 93 -8.89 3.41 -7.59
N ASP A 94 -8.08 4.04 -8.42
CA ASP A 94 -8.37 5.37 -8.95
C ASP A 94 -9.60 5.38 -9.84
N ALA A 95 -9.85 4.29 -10.56
CA ALA A 95 -11.03 4.15 -11.39
C ALA A 95 -12.34 4.12 -10.58
N VAL A 96 -12.28 3.71 -9.31
CA VAL A 96 -13.45 3.60 -8.43
C VAL A 96 -13.56 4.81 -7.50
N SER A 97 -12.43 5.30 -7.01
CA SER A 97 -12.34 6.41 -6.07
C SER A 97 -11.11 7.24 -6.42
N LYS A 98 -11.18 8.55 -6.25
CA LYS A 98 -10.04 9.41 -6.57
C LYS A 98 -8.92 9.22 -5.56
N VAL A 99 -8.05 8.26 -5.82
CA VAL A 99 -6.90 7.96 -4.97
C VAL A 99 -5.73 8.84 -5.40
N THR A 100 -5.02 9.41 -4.43
CA THR A 100 -3.84 10.24 -4.69
C THR A 100 -2.61 9.62 -4.06
N TRP A 101 -1.43 9.92 -4.65
CA TRP A 101 -0.18 9.53 -4.06
C TRP A 101 0.14 10.40 -2.86
N GLN A 102 0.86 9.84 -1.90
CA GLN A 102 1.47 10.62 -0.84
C GLN A 102 2.49 11.59 -1.44
N ASN A 103 2.33 12.86 -1.18
CA ASN A 103 3.25 13.90 -1.63
C ASN A 103 4.41 14.11 -0.66
#